data_337e06b48d0d5e96361218e1ce17abd4
#
_entry.id   337e06b48d0d5e96361218e1ce17abd4
#
_cell.length_a   1.000
_cell.length_b   1.000
_cell.length_c   1.000
_cell.angle_alpha   90.00
_cell.angle_beta   90.00
_cell.angle_gamma   90.00
#
_symmetry.space_group_name_H-M   'P 1'
#
loop_
_entity.id
_entity.type
_entity.pdbx_description
1 polymer ?
#
loop_
_entity_poly.entity_id
_entity_poly.type
_entity_poly.pdbx_seq_one_letter_code
_entity_poly.pdbx_strand_id
1 'polypeptide(L)'
;IDNNSILKKELNVRLDSNPGFYLKKKKLDISLIINACHGGPGEDGTLQGLLDLLDIKYSGPSLSTSQLCMDKYAFFTLMSCNNIPVIDTHLISESNKPNFDGPYILKPRFGGSSIGVELIEDYETGLSIIKNSSLYNQGSILQPFLDDSDDLLVGVKTYPKINFSDIEKPIRSTNNEMFSFKDKYLENGGLEGSRRELPAKINESIKSQIIEILNKLLTIVEIKGISRVDFLLKEEKVYLNEVNTVPGSYALYLWEHMGFSKYDLLKDLVNETKFKSNNWTNEGSNGAA
;
A
#
# COMPACT_ATOMS: atom_id res chain seq x y z
N ILE A 1 17.75 -4.53 19.38
CA ILE A 1 19.01 -4.72 18.63
C ILE A 1 19.84 -3.46 18.87
N ASP A 2 21.01 -3.65 19.50
CA ASP A 2 21.91 -2.55 19.83
C ASP A 2 22.40 -1.88 18.53
N ASN A 3 22.01 -0.63 18.31
CA ASN A 3 22.35 0.14 17.11
C ASN A 3 23.86 0.36 16.88
N ASN A 4 24.70 0.03 17.85
CA ASN A 4 26.15 0.20 17.78
C ASN A 4 26.90 -0.96 17.10
N SER A 5 26.23 -2.08 16.79
CA SER A 5 26.87 -3.25 16.17
C SER A 5 26.59 -3.41 14.67
N ILE A 6 25.77 -2.54 14.05
CA ILE A 6 25.52 -2.58 12.62
C ILE A 6 26.76 -2.01 11.89
N LEU A 7 27.64 -2.90 11.44
CA LEU A 7 28.68 -2.56 10.49
C LEU A 7 28.00 -2.05 9.21
N LYS A 8 27.92 -0.72 9.06
CA LYS A 8 27.47 -0.08 7.81
C LYS A 8 28.45 -0.46 6.70
N LYS A 9 28.12 -1.50 5.94
CA LYS A 9 28.84 -1.82 4.71
C LYS A 9 28.13 -1.15 3.57
N GLU A 10 28.88 -0.37 2.81
CA GLU A 10 28.40 0.31 1.62
C GLU A 10 28.22 -0.73 0.49
N LEU A 11 27.01 -0.80 -0.06
CA LEU A 11 26.71 -1.58 -1.25
C LEU A 11 26.69 -0.65 -2.47
N ASN A 12 27.39 -1.05 -3.51
CA ASN A 12 27.37 -0.38 -4.79
C ASN A 12 26.45 -1.14 -5.75
N VAL A 13 25.65 -0.40 -6.49
CA VAL A 13 24.86 -0.94 -7.61
C VAL A 13 25.59 -0.62 -8.90
N ARG A 14 25.68 -1.60 -9.79
CA ARG A 14 26.20 -1.43 -11.15
C ARG A 14 25.16 -1.83 -12.16
N LEU A 15 25.06 -1.04 -13.22
CA LEU A 15 24.18 -1.26 -14.39
C LEU A 15 24.99 -1.40 -15.68
N ASP A 16 26.30 -1.69 -15.56
CA ASP A 16 27.21 -1.92 -16.67
C ASP A 16 27.06 -3.34 -17.26
N SER A 17 28.07 -3.81 -17.99
CA SER A 17 28.10 -5.14 -18.60
C SER A 17 28.03 -6.32 -17.62
N ASN A 18 28.17 -6.06 -16.32
CA ASN A 18 28.00 -7.07 -15.26
C ASN A 18 27.13 -6.50 -14.13
N PRO A 19 25.80 -6.33 -14.38
CA PRO A 19 24.92 -5.64 -13.47
C PRO A 19 24.73 -6.43 -12.16
N GLY A 20 24.46 -5.71 -11.04
CA GLY A 20 24.22 -6.33 -9.76
C GLY A 20 24.66 -5.51 -8.56
N PHE A 21 24.52 -6.10 -7.37
CA PHE A 21 24.99 -5.53 -6.12
C PHE A 21 26.41 -5.95 -5.81
N TYR A 22 27.22 -5.00 -5.34
CA TYR A 22 28.63 -5.20 -5.05
C TYR A 22 28.97 -4.75 -3.64
N LEU A 23 29.72 -5.60 -2.93
CA LEU A 23 30.43 -5.21 -1.72
C LEU A 23 31.88 -4.91 -2.09
N LYS A 24 32.27 -3.63 -2.09
CA LYS A 24 33.53 -3.16 -2.66
C LYS A 24 33.61 -3.56 -4.16
N LYS A 25 34.55 -4.46 -4.51
CA LYS A 25 34.75 -4.96 -5.89
C LYS A 25 34.09 -6.33 -6.15
N LYS A 26 33.59 -6.99 -5.11
CA LYS A 26 33.03 -8.35 -5.22
C LYS A 26 31.53 -8.26 -5.49
N LYS A 27 31.09 -8.83 -6.60
CA LYS A 27 29.66 -9.02 -6.90
C LYS A 27 29.05 -9.97 -5.85
N LEU A 28 27.89 -9.63 -5.37
CA LEU A 28 27.10 -10.52 -4.48
C LEU A 28 26.31 -11.50 -5.34
N ASP A 29 26.32 -12.75 -4.94
CA ASP A 29 25.49 -13.79 -5.52
C ASP A 29 24.13 -13.75 -4.82
N ILE A 30 23.13 -13.13 -5.47
CA ILE A 30 21.80 -12.92 -4.93
C ILE A 30 20.81 -13.66 -5.82
N SER A 31 20.18 -14.71 -5.28
CA SER A 31 19.18 -15.48 -6.01
C SER A 31 17.78 -14.83 -5.98
N LEU A 32 17.44 -14.13 -4.89
CA LEU A 32 16.19 -13.38 -4.73
C LEU A 32 16.32 -12.37 -3.59
N ILE A 33 15.41 -11.40 -3.57
CA ILE A 33 15.26 -10.40 -2.50
C ILE A 33 13.85 -10.50 -1.91
N ILE A 34 13.76 -10.56 -0.58
CA ILE A 34 12.49 -10.36 0.13
C ILE A 34 12.37 -8.86 0.41
N ASN A 35 11.42 -8.21 -0.28
CA ASN A 35 11.16 -6.79 -0.11
C ASN A 35 10.24 -6.56 1.09
N ALA A 36 10.80 -6.15 2.22
CA ALA A 36 10.05 -5.79 3.43
C ALA A 36 10.05 -4.26 3.68
N CYS A 37 10.32 -3.47 2.65
CA CYS A 37 10.38 -2.00 2.75
C CYS A 37 8.96 -1.43 2.59
N HIS A 38 8.31 -1.12 3.70
CA HIS A 38 7.03 -0.40 3.73
C HIS A 38 7.26 1.08 3.39
N GLY A 39 6.41 1.65 2.54
CA GLY A 39 6.54 3.00 2.02
C GLY A 39 7.52 3.11 0.85
N GLY A 40 7.60 4.29 0.24
CA GLY A 40 8.56 4.55 -0.85
C GLY A 40 10.01 4.59 -0.35
N PRO A 41 11.00 4.16 -1.13
CA PRO A 41 10.96 3.62 -2.50
C PRO A 41 10.67 2.11 -2.59
N GLY A 42 10.40 1.44 -1.48
CA GLY A 42 10.18 -0.02 -1.45
C GLY A 42 8.78 -0.43 -1.93
N GLU A 43 7.82 0.50 -1.89
CA GLU A 43 6.40 0.23 -2.17
C GLU A 43 5.85 1.06 -3.34
N ASP A 44 6.63 1.99 -3.90
CA ASP A 44 6.23 2.88 -4.99
C ASP A 44 6.65 2.41 -6.39
N GLY A 45 7.32 1.26 -6.49
CA GLY A 45 7.84 0.70 -7.73
C GLY A 45 9.31 1.02 -8.02
N THR A 46 9.92 1.96 -7.31
CA THR A 46 11.31 2.36 -7.55
C THR A 46 12.30 1.22 -7.30
N LEU A 47 12.18 0.52 -6.18
CA LEU A 47 13.01 -0.65 -5.88
C LEU A 47 12.74 -1.78 -6.86
N GLN A 48 11.47 -2.04 -7.18
CA GLN A 48 11.06 -3.07 -8.13
C GLN A 48 11.69 -2.83 -9.51
N GLY A 49 11.65 -1.58 -10.01
CA GLY A 49 12.28 -1.21 -11.27
C GLY A 49 13.81 -1.41 -11.28
N LEU A 50 14.47 -1.09 -10.18
CA LEU A 50 15.91 -1.38 -10.04
C LEU A 50 16.18 -2.89 -10.10
N LEU A 51 15.38 -3.70 -9.39
CA LEU A 51 15.56 -5.15 -9.35
C LEU A 51 15.24 -5.81 -10.70
N ASP A 52 14.24 -5.29 -11.42
CA ASP A 52 13.92 -5.73 -12.79
C ASP A 52 15.10 -5.44 -13.75
N LEU A 53 15.71 -4.24 -13.68
CA LEU A 53 16.89 -3.90 -14.47
C LEU A 53 18.13 -4.77 -14.14
N LEU A 54 18.22 -5.26 -12.91
CA LEU A 54 19.29 -6.16 -12.46
C LEU A 54 19.00 -7.63 -12.73
N ASP A 55 17.83 -7.98 -13.25
CA ASP A 55 17.31 -9.35 -13.41
C ASP A 55 17.35 -10.14 -12.09
N ILE A 56 17.03 -9.47 -10.98
CA ILE A 56 16.97 -10.08 -9.64
C ILE A 56 15.53 -10.31 -9.26
N LYS A 57 15.17 -11.55 -8.95
CA LYS A 57 13.84 -11.90 -8.44
C LYS A 57 13.57 -11.27 -7.07
N TYR A 58 12.35 -10.84 -6.83
CA TYR A 58 11.94 -10.24 -5.56
C TYR A 58 10.52 -10.62 -5.17
N SER A 59 10.22 -10.62 -3.87
CA SER A 59 8.88 -10.86 -3.37
C SER A 59 7.98 -9.62 -3.50
N GLY A 60 6.68 -9.87 -3.58
CA GLY A 60 5.66 -8.82 -3.59
C GLY A 60 5.32 -8.31 -5.00
N PRO A 61 4.74 -7.11 -5.08
CA PRO A 61 4.14 -6.56 -6.30
C PRO A 61 5.17 -6.23 -7.37
N SER A 62 4.71 -6.14 -8.61
CA SER A 62 5.50 -5.59 -9.73
C SER A 62 5.67 -4.07 -9.60
N LEU A 63 6.57 -3.50 -10.40
CA LEU A 63 6.71 -2.04 -10.54
C LEU A 63 5.36 -1.38 -10.85
N SER A 64 4.64 -1.88 -11.83
CA SER A 64 3.36 -1.30 -12.28
C SER A 64 2.29 -1.36 -11.20
N THR A 65 2.18 -2.47 -10.48
CA THR A 65 1.23 -2.62 -9.36
C THR A 65 1.59 -1.67 -8.22
N SER A 66 2.86 -1.61 -7.84
CA SER A 66 3.35 -0.71 -6.78
C SER A 66 3.04 0.75 -7.09
N GLN A 67 3.36 1.18 -8.32
CA GLN A 67 3.12 2.55 -8.76
C GLN A 67 1.63 2.89 -8.80
N LEU A 68 0.79 1.99 -9.32
CA LEU A 68 -0.66 2.18 -9.36
C LEU A 68 -1.25 2.32 -7.94
N CYS A 69 -0.89 1.43 -7.03
CA CYS A 69 -1.42 1.46 -5.66
C CYS A 69 -0.91 2.66 -4.85
N MET A 70 0.26 3.20 -5.19
CA MET A 70 0.82 4.39 -4.54
C MET A 70 0.19 5.69 -5.05
N ASP A 71 -0.22 5.75 -6.32
CA ASP A 71 -0.90 6.90 -6.92
C ASP A 71 -2.40 6.90 -6.60
N LYS A 72 -2.78 7.58 -5.53
CA LYS A 72 -4.17 7.61 -5.05
C LYS A 72 -5.17 8.04 -6.13
N TYR A 73 -4.81 9.05 -6.94
CA TYR A 73 -5.71 9.55 -7.97
C TYR A 73 -5.93 8.51 -9.08
N ALA A 74 -4.84 7.92 -9.59
CA ALA A 74 -4.94 6.87 -10.61
C ALA A 74 -5.65 5.62 -10.06
N PHE A 75 -5.35 5.21 -8.83
CA PHE A 75 -5.97 4.06 -8.17
C PHE A 75 -7.48 4.25 -8.03
N PHE A 76 -7.92 5.35 -7.39
CA PHE A 76 -9.35 5.59 -7.19
C PHE A 76 -10.10 5.75 -8.51
N THR A 77 -9.49 6.41 -9.50
CA THR A 77 -10.08 6.55 -10.84
C THR A 77 -10.29 5.18 -11.50
N LEU A 78 -9.26 4.33 -11.47
CA LEU A 78 -9.35 2.97 -12.03
C LEU A 78 -10.40 2.13 -11.32
N MET A 79 -10.45 2.18 -9.98
CA MET A 79 -11.43 1.44 -9.19
C MET A 79 -12.85 1.90 -9.49
N SER A 80 -13.09 3.20 -9.53
CA SER A 80 -14.39 3.79 -9.87
C SER A 80 -14.86 3.38 -11.28
N CYS A 81 -13.98 3.46 -12.27
CA CYS A 81 -14.29 3.02 -13.65
C CYS A 81 -14.65 1.54 -13.75
N ASN A 82 -14.23 0.73 -12.80
CA ASN A 82 -14.55 -0.70 -12.72
C ASN A 82 -15.70 -1.02 -11.74
N ASN A 83 -16.48 0.00 -11.34
CA ASN A 83 -17.59 -0.15 -10.40
C ASN A 83 -17.20 -0.80 -9.07
N ILE A 84 -16.00 -0.52 -8.58
CA ILE A 84 -15.60 -0.80 -7.20
C ILE A 84 -15.95 0.43 -6.37
N PRO A 85 -16.68 0.28 -5.27
CA PRO A 85 -17.02 1.39 -4.39
C PRO A 85 -15.76 2.03 -3.81
N VAL A 86 -15.52 3.28 -4.12
CA VAL A 86 -14.45 4.14 -3.58
C VAL A 86 -15.06 5.49 -3.20
N ILE A 87 -14.35 6.27 -2.38
CA ILE A 87 -14.73 7.63 -2.07
C ILE A 87 -14.49 8.52 -3.29
N ASP A 88 -15.43 9.39 -3.61
CA ASP A 88 -15.27 10.38 -4.68
C ASP A 88 -13.96 11.15 -4.49
N THR A 89 -13.16 11.19 -5.54
CA THR A 89 -11.80 11.70 -5.46
C THR A 89 -11.58 12.76 -6.53
N HIS A 90 -11.14 13.91 -6.09
CA HIS A 90 -10.88 15.06 -6.95
C HIS A 90 -9.40 15.46 -6.89
N LEU A 91 -8.78 15.69 -8.05
CA LEU A 91 -7.43 16.24 -8.12
C LEU A 91 -7.51 17.74 -7.91
N ILE A 92 -7.00 18.25 -6.79
CA ILE A 92 -7.09 19.68 -6.46
C ILE A 92 -6.21 20.52 -7.38
N SER A 93 -6.78 21.60 -7.96
CA SER A 93 -6.10 22.59 -8.79
C SER A 93 -6.82 23.91 -8.74
N GLU A 94 -6.17 25.02 -9.08
CA GLU A 94 -6.80 26.36 -9.08
C GLU A 94 -7.98 26.50 -10.05
N SER A 95 -8.00 25.68 -11.09
CA SER A 95 -8.95 25.82 -12.20
C SER A 95 -10.15 24.88 -12.13
N ASN A 96 -10.19 23.94 -11.17
CA ASN A 96 -11.19 22.89 -11.14
C ASN A 96 -11.60 22.56 -9.70
N LYS A 97 -12.80 22.99 -9.32
CA LYS A 97 -13.39 22.67 -8.01
C LYS A 97 -14.05 21.29 -8.04
N PRO A 98 -14.11 20.56 -6.90
CA PRO A 98 -14.84 19.31 -6.82
C PRO A 98 -16.35 19.55 -7.02
N ASN A 99 -17.06 18.50 -7.43
CA ASN A 99 -18.52 18.51 -7.57
C ASN A 99 -19.24 18.06 -6.28
N PHE A 100 -18.53 18.04 -5.17
CA PHE A 100 -19.04 17.74 -3.82
C PHE A 100 -18.60 18.82 -2.83
N ASP A 101 -19.39 19.01 -1.78
CA ASP A 101 -19.14 20.01 -0.75
C ASP A 101 -18.22 19.47 0.35
N GLY A 102 -17.57 20.39 1.10
CA GLY A 102 -16.78 20.06 2.28
C GLY A 102 -17.64 19.73 3.51
N PRO A 103 -16.99 19.37 4.61
CA PRO A 103 -15.54 19.34 4.80
C PRO A 103 -14.84 18.25 3.98
N TYR A 104 -13.54 18.46 3.71
CA TYR A 104 -12.74 17.57 2.87
C TYR A 104 -11.59 16.93 3.64
N ILE A 105 -11.18 15.76 3.17
CA ILE A 105 -9.87 15.20 3.46
C ILE A 105 -8.93 15.55 2.31
N LEU A 106 -7.91 16.36 2.60
CA LEU A 106 -6.78 16.65 1.71
C LEU A 106 -5.70 15.60 1.92
N LYS A 107 -5.20 15.00 0.85
CA LYS A 107 -4.12 13.99 0.88
C LYS A 107 -3.09 14.29 -0.20
N PRO A 108 -1.77 14.07 0.05
CA PRO A 108 -0.81 13.96 -1.04
C PRO A 108 -1.22 12.85 -2.00
N ARG A 109 -1.06 13.08 -3.31
CA ARG A 109 -1.35 12.07 -4.33
C ARG A 109 -0.53 10.79 -4.14
N PHE A 110 0.75 10.96 -3.80
CA PHE A 110 1.67 9.86 -3.50
C PHE A 110 2.03 9.87 -2.02
N GLY A 111 2.38 8.70 -1.47
CA GLY A 111 2.75 8.54 -0.08
C GLY A 111 1.73 7.73 0.72
N GLY A 112 2.07 7.50 2.00
CA GLY A 112 1.30 6.65 2.91
C GLY A 112 1.44 7.13 4.37
N SER A 113 1.11 6.24 5.32
CA SER A 113 1.27 6.46 6.76
C SER A 113 0.58 7.73 7.28
N SER A 114 -0.49 8.16 6.63
CA SER A 114 -1.25 9.38 6.95
C SER A 114 -0.43 10.68 6.94
N ILE A 115 0.78 10.67 6.37
CA ILE A 115 1.62 11.88 6.26
C ILE A 115 0.95 12.85 5.28
N GLY A 116 0.69 14.09 5.73
CA GLY A 116 0.03 15.13 4.93
C GLY A 116 -1.47 14.87 4.71
N VAL A 117 -2.11 14.05 5.52
CA VAL A 117 -3.58 13.91 5.52
C VAL A 117 -4.15 14.95 6.46
N GLU A 118 -5.00 15.85 5.93
CA GLU A 118 -5.58 16.95 6.68
C GLU A 118 -7.09 17.05 6.44
N LEU A 119 -7.84 17.33 7.50
CA LEU A 119 -9.24 17.73 7.44
C LEU A 119 -9.30 19.23 7.20
N ILE A 120 -10.00 19.65 6.17
CA ILE A 120 -10.17 21.06 5.81
C ILE A 120 -11.63 21.38 5.57
N GLU A 121 -12.05 22.58 5.99
CA GLU A 121 -13.44 23.00 5.90
C GLU A 121 -13.85 23.40 4.48
N ASP A 122 -12.93 23.99 3.75
CA ASP A 122 -13.21 24.54 2.43
C ASP A 122 -12.06 24.36 1.44
N TYR A 123 -12.39 24.54 0.17
CA TYR A 123 -11.49 24.36 -0.97
C TYR A 123 -10.33 25.37 -0.99
N GLU A 124 -10.56 26.62 -0.61
CA GLU A 124 -9.56 27.68 -0.64
C GLU A 124 -8.46 27.43 0.40
N THR A 125 -8.85 26.91 1.56
CA THR A 125 -7.92 26.42 2.57
C THR A 125 -7.01 25.32 2.00
N GLY A 126 -7.57 24.36 1.26
CA GLY A 126 -6.81 23.32 0.58
C GLY A 126 -5.81 23.90 -0.42
N LEU A 127 -6.21 24.84 -1.25
CA LEU A 127 -5.31 25.53 -2.19
C LEU A 127 -4.16 26.26 -1.46
N SER A 128 -4.45 26.89 -0.32
CA SER A 128 -3.43 27.56 0.48
C SER A 128 -2.40 26.58 1.04
N ILE A 129 -2.85 25.44 1.56
CA ILE A 129 -1.98 24.40 2.11
C ILE A 129 -1.05 23.85 1.04
N ILE A 130 -1.56 23.46 -0.13
CA ILE A 130 -0.73 22.86 -1.20
C ILE A 130 0.31 23.84 -1.75
N LYS A 131 0.03 25.14 -1.74
CA LYS A 131 0.99 26.18 -2.16
C LYS A 131 2.16 26.35 -1.19
N ASN A 132 1.93 26.10 0.09
CA ASN A 132 2.87 26.42 1.16
C ASN A 132 3.64 25.20 1.69
N SER A 133 3.37 23.98 1.19
CA SER A 133 4.01 22.77 1.68
C SER A 133 4.54 21.90 0.55
N SER A 134 5.82 21.52 0.65
CA SER A 134 6.49 20.64 -0.31
C SER A 134 5.93 19.20 -0.32
N LEU A 135 5.17 18.81 0.69
CA LEU A 135 4.51 17.50 0.74
C LEU A 135 3.56 17.26 -0.44
N TYR A 136 3.03 18.32 -1.02
CA TYR A 136 2.04 18.24 -2.08
C TYR A 136 2.58 18.59 -3.48
N ASN A 137 3.91 18.72 -3.62
CA ASN A 137 4.55 19.09 -4.90
C ASN A 137 4.28 18.11 -6.05
N GLN A 138 3.98 16.85 -5.74
CA GLN A 138 3.64 15.82 -6.74
C GLN A 138 2.13 15.72 -7.01
N GLY A 139 1.36 16.69 -6.52
CA GLY A 139 -0.10 16.72 -6.62
C GLY A 139 -0.79 16.26 -5.34
N SER A 140 -2.07 16.56 -5.27
CA SER A 140 -2.91 16.28 -4.10
C SER A 140 -4.32 15.94 -4.52
N ILE A 141 -5.01 15.21 -3.69
CA ILE A 141 -6.42 14.86 -3.88
C ILE A 141 -7.27 15.38 -2.73
N LEU A 142 -8.51 15.65 -3.06
CA LEU A 142 -9.59 15.90 -2.11
C LEU A 142 -10.59 14.76 -2.16
N GLN A 143 -11.09 14.39 -0.99
CA GLN A 143 -12.21 13.48 -0.80
C GLN A 143 -13.20 14.11 0.18
N PRO A 144 -14.52 13.87 0.06
CA PRO A 144 -15.46 14.27 1.11
C PRO A 144 -15.07 13.60 2.43
N PHE A 145 -15.16 14.33 3.52
CA PHE A 145 -14.96 13.76 4.84
C PHE A 145 -16.14 12.85 5.20
N LEU A 146 -15.84 11.61 5.53
CA LEU A 146 -16.81 10.65 6.05
C LEU A 146 -16.70 10.63 7.56
N ASP A 147 -17.50 11.44 8.22
CA ASP A 147 -17.67 11.40 9.67
C ASP A 147 -18.12 10.00 10.14
N ASP A 148 -17.84 9.64 11.36
CA ASP A 148 -18.26 8.36 11.97
C ASP A 148 -18.04 7.10 11.11
N SER A 149 -17.06 7.14 10.18
CA SER A 149 -16.66 5.95 9.44
C SER A 149 -15.72 5.08 10.25
N ASP A 150 -15.86 3.76 10.12
CA ASP A 150 -14.94 2.78 10.69
C ASP A 150 -13.88 2.36 9.67
N ASP A 151 -12.66 2.16 10.14
CA ASP A 151 -11.62 1.48 9.35
C ASP A 151 -11.80 -0.03 9.47
N LEU A 152 -11.71 -0.75 8.34
CA LEU A 152 -11.67 -2.20 8.29
C LEU A 152 -10.47 -2.64 7.46
N LEU A 153 -9.72 -3.62 7.96
CA LEU A 153 -8.46 -4.06 7.34
C LEU A 153 -8.53 -5.55 7.03
N VAL A 154 -8.02 -5.95 5.86
CA VAL A 154 -7.95 -7.35 5.45
C VAL A 154 -6.59 -7.66 4.84
N GLY A 155 -5.93 -8.70 5.35
CA GLY A 155 -4.74 -9.26 4.73
C GLY A 155 -5.12 -10.06 3.47
N VAL A 156 -4.34 -9.91 2.42
CA VAL A 156 -4.46 -10.70 1.18
C VAL A 156 -3.13 -11.40 0.95
N LYS A 157 -3.14 -12.72 0.79
CA LYS A 157 -1.98 -13.50 0.31
C LYS A 157 -2.37 -14.27 -0.95
N THR A 158 -1.42 -14.40 -1.86
CA THR A 158 -1.69 -14.92 -3.20
C THR A 158 -1.13 -16.32 -3.43
N TYR A 159 -0.15 -16.75 -2.65
CA TYR A 159 0.48 -18.05 -2.80
C TYR A 159 0.31 -18.93 -1.54
N PRO A 160 0.15 -20.26 -1.65
CA PRO A 160 0.00 -21.05 -2.89
C PRO A 160 -1.39 -20.90 -3.54
N LYS A 161 -2.31 -20.26 -2.86
CA LYS A 161 -3.65 -19.89 -3.32
C LYS A 161 -4.05 -18.57 -2.68
N ILE A 162 -4.98 -17.87 -3.31
CA ILE A 162 -5.55 -16.64 -2.74
C ILE A 162 -6.26 -16.98 -1.43
N ASN A 163 -5.89 -16.24 -0.39
CA ASN A 163 -6.55 -16.26 0.91
C ASN A 163 -6.72 -14.82 1.42
N PHE A 164 -7.80 -14.63 2.15
CA PHE A 164 -8.08 -13.40 2.90
C PHE A 164 -7.94 -13.70 4.38
N SER A 165 -7.40 -12.76 5.15
CA SER A 165 -7.38 -12.86 6.60
C SER A 165 -8.78 -12.63 7.17
N ASP A 166 -8.93 -12.86 8.48
CA ASP A 166 -10.03 -12.27 9.23
C ASP A 166 -10.00 -10.73 9.08
N ILE A 167 -11.19 -10.13 9.13
CA ILE A 167 -11.36 -8.68 9.04
C ILE A 167 -11.01 -8.08 10.39
N GLU A 168 -10.11 -7.11 10.41
CA GLU A 168 -9.79 -6.33 11.60
C GLU A 168 -10.54 -5.00 11.60
N LYS A 169 -10.99 -4.58 12.77
CA LYS A 169 -11.46 -3.21 13.06
C LYS A 169 -10.55 -2.60 14.12
N PRO A 170 -9.70 -1.62 13.77
CA PRO A 170 -8.93 -0.86 14.75
C PRO A 170 -9.86 -0.09 15.68
N ILE A 171 -9.60 -0.12 17.00
CA ILE A 171 -10.38 0.64 17.98
C ILE A 171 -9.66 1.97 18.20
N ARG A 172 -10.34 3.06 17.85
CA ARG A 172 -9.84 4.43 18.08
C ARG A 172 -9.80 4.71 19.58
N SER A 173 -8.73 5.29 20.08
CA SER A 173 -8.54 5.56 21.52
C SER A 173 -9.31 6.78 22.03
N THR A 174 -9.78 7.67 21.15
CA THR A 174 -10.59 8.85 21.49
C THR A 174 -11.59 9.16 20.37
N ASN A 175 -12.76 9.72 20.76
CA ASN A 175 -13.79 10.21 19.84
C ASN A 175 -13.38 11.50 19.09
N ASN A 176 -12.09 11.81 18.95
CA ASN A 176 -11.64 13.02 18.29
C ASN A 176 -11.34 12.76 16.80
N GLU A 177 -11.91 13.56 16.01
CA GLU A 177 -12.24 13.68 14.60
C GLU A 177 -11.09 13.50 13.59
N MET A 178 -9.87 13.25 13.98
CA MET A 178 -8.76 12.94 13.08
C MET A 178 -7.83 11.90 13.68
N PHE A 179 -7.68 10.81 12.97
CA PHE A 179 -6.55 9.93 13.16
C PHE A 179 -5.26 10.70 12.84
N SER A 180 -4.66 11.29 13.86
CA SER A 180 -3.34 11.88 13.67
C SER A 180 -2.35 10.74 13.38
N PHE A 181 -1.35 11.04 12.59
CA PHE A 181 -0.19 10.16 12.40
C PHE A 181 0.38 9.67 13.75
N LYS A 182 0.30 10.50 14.80
CA LYS A 182 0.67 10.14 16.18
C LYS A 182 -0.14 8.97 16.73
N ASP A 183 -1.46 8.97 16.51
CA ASP A 183 -2.34 7.94 17.07
C ASP A 183 -2.15 6.59 16.37
N LYS A 184 -1.83 6.60 15.07
CA LYS A 184 -1.58 5.36 14.30
C LYS A 184 -0.23 4.71 14.62
N TYR A 185 0.81 5.48 14.94
CA TYR A 185 2.18 4.97 14.94
C TYR A 185 3.02 5.29 16.18
N LEU A 186 2.63 6.23 17.03
CA LEU A 186 3.48 6.72 18.13
C LEU A 186 2.98 6.39 19.53
N GLU A 187 1.68 6.23 19.77
CA GLU A 187 1.17 6.14 21.15
C GLU A 187 1.15 4.74 21.77
N ASN A 188 1.37 3.63 21.04
CA ASN A 188 1.35 2.30 21.66
C ASN A 188 2.27 1.27 21.02
N GLY A 189 3.48 1.62 20.66
CA GLY A 189 4.44 0.62 20.14
C GLY A 189 4.14 0.13 18.72
N GLY A 190 3.45 0.92 17.89
CA GLY A 190 3.09 0.58 16.52
C GLY A 190 1.80 -0.24 16.42
N LEU A 191 1.50 -0.75 15.22
CA LEU A 191 0.29 -1.54 14.94
C LEU A 191 0.10 -2.76 15.86
N GLU A 192 1.16 -3.29 16.46
CA GLU A 192 1.10 -4.45 17.38
C GLU A 192 0.50 -4.11 18.75
N GLY A 193 0.55 -2.85 19.19
CA GLY A 193 0.06 -2.38 20.51
C GLY A 193 -1.32 -1.74 20.51
N SER A 194 -1.91 -1.43 19.36
CA SER A 194 -3.22 -0.79 19.27
C SER A 194 -4.38 -1.74 19.65
N ARG A 195 -5.40 -1.22 20.33
CA ARG A 195 -6.63 -1.98 20.57
C ARG A 195 -7.32 -2.27 19.24
N ARG A 196 -7.80 -3.50 19.06
CA ARG A 196 -8.46 -3.96 17.83
C ARG A 196 -9.50 -5.00 18.09
N GLU A 197 -10.51 -5.08 17.25
CA GLU A 197 -11.37 -6.24 17.13
C GLU A 197 -10.87 -7.11 15.98
N LEU A 198 -10.46 -8.35 16.28
CA LEU A 198 -10.01 -9.33 15.30
C LEU A 198 -10.50 -10.72 15.73
N PRO A 199 -11.47 -11.33 15.06
CA PRO A 199 -12.23 -10.76 13.92
C PRO A 199 -13.17 -9.62 14.32
N ALA A 200 -13.38 -8.67 13.40
CA ALA A 200 -14.32 -7.57 13.58
C ALA A 200 -15.76 -8.05 13.73
N LYS A 201 -16.49 -7.44 14.65
CA LYS A 201 -17.92 -7.73 14.86
C LYS A 201 -18.77 -6.95 13.86
N ILE A 202 -18.84 -7.44 12.65
CA ILE A 202 -19.62 -6.89 11.54
C ILE A 202 -20.65 -7.93 11.05
N ASN A 203 -21.71 -7.46 10.40
CA ASN A 203 -22.73 -8.36 9.86
C ASN A 203 -22.29 -9.03 8.55
N GLU A 204 -23.02 -10.06 8.12
CA GLU A 204 -22.66 -10.84 6.92
C GLU A 204 -22.82 -10.02 5.61
N SER A 205 -23.66 -8.98 5.59
CA SER A 205 -23.79 -8.09 4.44
C SER A 205 -22.51 -7.32 4.20
N ILE A 206 -21.92 -6.75 5.26
CA ILE A 206 -20.63 -6.02 5.19
C ILE A 206 -19.50 -6.96 4.78
N LYS A 207 -19.42 -8.16 5.37
CA LYS A 207 -18.42 -9.17 4.97
C LYS A 207 -18.53 -9.52 3.48
N SER A 208 -19.76 -9.72 3.01
CA SER A 208 -20.01 -10.04 1.59
C SER A 208 -19.56 -8.92 0.66
N GLN A 209 -19.81 -7.65 1.01
CA GLN A 209 -19.32 -6.50 0.25
C GLN A 209 -17.80 -6.48 0.17
N ILE A 210 -17.11 -6.68 1.30
CA ILE A 210 -15.63 -6.72 1.35
C ILE A 210 -15.10 -7.82 0.43
N ILE A 211 -15.64 -9.03 0.53
CA ILE A 211 -15.18 -10.17 -0.30
C ILE A 211 -15.45 -9.91 -1.79
N GLU A 212 -16.60 -9.33 -2.13
CA GLU A 212 -16.91 -8.94 -3.51
C GLU A 212 -15.90 -7.92 -4.05
N ILE A 213 -15.60 -6.88 -3.27
CA ILE A 213 -14.62 -5.85 -3.63
C ILE A 213 -13.23 -6.48 -3.80
N LEU A 214 -12.80 -7.33 -2.87
CA LEU A 214 -11.50 -8.02 -2.95
C LEU A 214 -11.40 -8.89 -4.20
N ASN A 215 -12.42 -9.66 -4.52
CA ASN A 215 -12.43 -10.49 -5.70
C ASN A 215 -12.35 -9.66 -7.00
N LYS A 216 -13.10 -8.56 -7.09
CA LYS A 216 -13.02 -7.62 -8.24
C LYS A 216 -11.64 -6.96 -8.31
N LEU A 217 -11.11 -6.48 -7.20
CA LEU A 217 -9.78 -5.86 -7.11
C LEU A 217 -8.71 -6.79 -7.70
N LEU A 218 -8.71 -8.07 -7.32
CA LEU A 218 -7.75 -9.07 -7.78
C LEU A 218 -7.86 -9.39 -9.28
N THR A 219 -8.96 -9.06 -9.94
CA THR A 219 -9.08 -9.19 -11.41
C THR A 219 -8.49 -7.99 -12.15
N ILE A 220 -8.34 -6.85 -11.47
CA ILE A 220 -7.89 -5.57 -12.05
C ILE A 220 -6.43 -5.31 -11.72
N VAL A 221 -6.03 -5.62 -10.49
CA VAL A 221 -4.70 -5.36 -9.94
C VAL A 221 -4.00 -6.67 -9.63
N GLU A 222 -2.84 -6.90 -10.26
CA GLU A 222 -2.02 -8.08 -10.01
C GLU A 222 -1.31 -7.96 -8.64
N ILE A 223 -2.04 -8.21 -7.57
CA ILE A 223 -1.44 -8.30 -6.24
C ILE A 223 -0.60 -9.57 -6.15
N LYS A 224 0.61 -9.46 -5.61
CA LYS A 224 1.51 -10.59 -5.32
C LYS A 224 2.07 -10.48 -3.91
N GLY A 225 2.34 -11.61 -3.31
CA GLY A 225 2.89 -11.70 -1.95
C GLY A 225 1.82 -11.58 -0.88
N ILE A 226 2.14 -10.80 0.13
CA ILE A 226 1.25 -10.49 1.25
C ILE A 226 1.00 -8.99 1.26
N SER A 227 -0.25 -8.61 1.08
CA SER A 227 -0.71 -7.22 1.08
C SER A 227 -1.77 -7.02 2.15
N ARG A 228 -2.08 -5.76 2.46
CA ARG A 228 -3.21 -5.37 3.29
C ARG A 228 -4.10 -4.41 2.52
N VAL A 229 -5.37 -4.71 2.48
CA VAL A 229 -6.39 -3.85 1.86
C VAL A 229 -7.18 -3.19 2.97
N ASP A 230 -7.25 -1.87 2.92
CA ASP A 230 -7.90 -1.04 3.91
C ASP A 230 -9.20 -0.49 3.34
N PHE A 231 -10.27 -0.55 4.12
CA PHE A 231 -11.62 -0.13 3.76
C PHE A 231 -12.14 0.92 4.74
N LEU A 232 -13.10 1.72 4.29
CA LEU A 232 -13.93 2.55 5.14
C LEU A 232 -15.35 1.99 5.13
N LEU A 233 -15.94 1.87 6.31
CA LEU A 233 -17.34 1.50 6.50
C LEU A 233 -18.11 2.73 6.97
N LYS A 234 -19.13 3.13 6.22
CA LYS A 234 -20.08 4.18 6.60
C LYS A 234 -21.49 3.67 6.34
N GLU A 235 -22.35 3.65 7.36
CA GLU A 235 -23.77 3.32 7.21
C GLU A 235 -24.03 2.02 6.42
N GLU A 236 -23.44 0.91 6.75
CA GLU A 236 -23.58 -0.37 6.04
C GLU A 236 -22.98 -0.41 4.61
N LYS A 237 -22.33 0.65 4.14
CA LYS A 237 -21.65 0.70 2.85
C LYS A 237 -20.14 0.65 3.01
N VAL A 238 -19.52 -0.27 2.28
CA VAL A 238 -18.07 -0.48 2.29
C VAL A 238 -17.44 0.24 1.10
N TYR A 239 -16.37 1.00 1.36
CA TYR A 239 -15.56 1.67 0.35
C TYR A 239 -14.13 1.16 0.42
N LEU A 240 -13.55 0.82 -0.72
CA LEU A 240 -12.12 0.54 -0.83
C LEU A 240 -11.35 1.84 -0.62
N ASN A 241 -10.41 1.85 0.32
CA ASN A 241 -9.63 3.04 0.67
C ASN A 241 -8.20 2.97 0.14
N GLU A 242 -7.46 1.89 0.43
CA GLU A 242 -6.08 1.75 -0.09
C GLU A 242 -5.64 0.29 -0.14
N VAL A 243 -4.58 0.05 -0.92
CA VAL A 243 -3.88 -1.24 -0.96
C VAL A 243 -2.44 -1.02 -0.55
N ASN A 244 -2.07 -1.53 0.62
CA ASN A 244 -0.69 -1.57 1.09
C ASN A 244 -0.04 -2.82 0.51
N THR A 245 0.71 -2.65 -0.56
CA THR A 245 1.29 -3.77 -1.33
C THR A 245 2.48 -4.43 -0.63
N VAL A 246 3.13 -3.70 0.29
CA VAL A 246 4.16 -4.19 1.22
C VAL A 246 3.84 -3.65 2.61
N PRO A 247 2.83 -4.20 3.31
CA PRO A 247 2.39 -3.65 4.58
C PRO A 247 3.48 -3.80 5.66
N GLY A 248 3.48 -2.91 6.65
CA GLY A 248 4.39 -2.98 7.78
C GLY A 248 4.38 -4.36 8.41
N SER A 249 5.58 -4.95 8.63
CA SER A 249 5.75 -6.33 9.10
C SER A 249 4.91 -7.36 8.32
N TYR A 250 4.59 -7.12 7.05
CA TYR A 250 3.68 -7.93 6.22
C TYR A 250 2.29 -8.15 6.82
N ALA A 251 1.88 -7.34 7.79
CA ALA A 251 0.66 -7.53 8.57
C ALA A 251 0.54 -8.98 9.11
N LEU A 252 1.68 -9.57 9.54
CA LEU A 252 1.77 -10.99 9.94
C LEU A 252 0.80 -11.34 11.06
N TYR A 253 0.48 -10.40 11.94
CA TYR A 253 -0.45 -10.59 13.05
C TYR A 253 -1.86 -11.01 12.60
N LEU A 254 -2.33 -10.57 11.42
CA LEU A 254 -3.62 -10.98 10.84
C LEU A 254 -3.62 -12.48 10.52
N TRP A 255 -2.48 -12.99 10.07
CA TRP A 255 -2.31 -14.38 9.66
C TRP A 255 -2.04 -15.30 10.85
N GLU A 256 -1.28 -14.82 11.83
CA GLU A 256 -1.04 -15.56 13.09
C GLU A 256 -2.35 -15.82 13.84
N HIS A 257 -3.27 -14.85 13.83
CA HIS A 257 -4.61 -15.03 14.38
C HIS A 257 -5.36 -16.20 13.72
N MET A 258 -5.16 -16.43 12.43
CA MET A 258 -5.73 -17.57 11.69
C MET A 258 -4.91 -18.86 11.81
N GLY A 259 -3.85 -18.87 12.61
CA GLY A 259 -3.01 -20.05 12.85
C GLY A 259 -1.88 -20.24 11.81
N PHE A 260 -1.61 -19.28 10.94
CA PHE A 260 -0.44 -19.36 10.06
C PHE A 260 0.84 -19.03 10.83
N SER A 261 1.89 -19.80 10.64
CA SER A 261 3.20 -19.46 11.22
C SER A 261 3.91 -18.39 10.37
N LYS A 262 4.69 -17.52 11.02
CA LYS A 262 5.56 -16.53 10.32
C LYS A 262 6.51 -17.23 9.34
N TYR A 263 7.01 -18.42 9.70
CA TYR A 263 7.89 -19.20 8.85
C TYR A 263 7.20 -19.63 7.55
N ASP A 264 5.97 -20.15 7.64
CA ASP A 264 5.23 -20.60 6.46
C ASP A 264 4.88 -19.42 5.55
N LEU A 265 4.51 -18.27 6.12
CA LEU A 265 4.24 -17.05 5.36
C LEU A 265 5.47 -16.57 4.59
N LEU A 266 6.64 -16.51 5.24
CA LEU A 266 7.89 -16.13 4.58
C LEU A 266 8.33 -17.16 3.54
N LYS A 267 8.12 -18.44 3.81
CA LYS A 267 8.38 -19.52 2.86
C LYS A 267 7.48 -19.41 1.62
N ASP A 268 6.22 -19.05 1.80
CA ASP A 268 5.29 -18.81 0.71
C ASP A 268 5.76 -17.63 -0.15
N LEU A 269 6.18 -16.51 0.44
CA LEU A 269 6.78 -15.38 -0.30
C LEU A 269 7.98 -15.81 -1.15
N VAL A 270 8.91 -16.58 -0.57
CA VAL A 270 10.07 -17.12 -1.31
C VAL A 270 9.66 -18.04 -2.43
N ASN A 271 8.68 -18.92 -2.20
CA ASN A 271 8.23 -19.86 -3.23
C ASN A 271 7.52 -19.14 -4.39
N GLU A 272 6.70 -18.14 -4.09
CA GLU A 272 6.01 -17.34 -5.11
C GLU A 272 6.98 -16.67 -6.09
N THR A 273 8.13 -16.17 -5.59
CA THR A 273 9.14 -15.53 -6.45
C THR A 273 9.71 -16.47 -7.52
N LYS A 274 9.64 -17.79 -7.33
CA LYS A 274 10.12 -18.76 -8.33
C LYS A 274 9.27 -18.76 -9.61
N PHE A 275 8.00 -18.34 -9.49
CA PHE A 275 7.06 -18.27 -10.60
C PHE A 275 6.93 -16.85 -11.17
N LYS A 276 7.72 -15.89 -10.67
CA LYS A 276 7.72 -14.53 -11.18
C LYS A 276 8.37 -14.51 -12.57
N SER A 277 7.59 -14.14 -13.58
CA SER A 277 8.11 -13.75 -14.89
C SER A 277 8.49 -12.26 -14.82
N ASN A 278 9.61 -11.86 -15.44
CA ASN A 278 9.89 -10.45 -15.66
C ASN A 278 8.80 -9.84 -16.54
N ASN A 279 8.38 -8.60 -16.24
CA ASN A 279 7.41 -7.88 -17.07
C ASN A 279 7.96 -7.48 -18.46
N TRP A 280 9.23 -7.79 -18.71
CA TRP A 280 9.93 -7.52 -19.97
C TRP A 280 9.99 -8.79 -20.79
N THR A 281 9.35 -8.80 -21.93
CA THR A 281 9.62 -9.80 -22.95
C THR A 281 10.21 -9.09 -24.17
N ASN A 282 11.37 -9.53 -24.62
CA ASN A 282 11.92 -9.16 -25.92
C ASN A 282 11.36 -10.04 -27.03
N GLU A 283 10.37 -10.88 -26.72
CA GLU A 283 9.69 -11.73 -27.70
C GLU A 283 8.95 -10.85 -28.70
N GLY A 284 9.37 -10.89 -29.94
CA GLY A 284 8.81 -10.10 -31.05
C GLY A 284 9.61 -8.82 -31.39
N SER A 285 10.60 -8.42 -30.61
CA SER A 285 11.46 -7.27 -30.92
C SER A 285 12.66 -7.62 -31.80
N ASN A 286 12.84 -8.88 -32.21
CA ASN A 286 13.90 -9.32 -33.09
C ASN A 286 13.75 -8.64 -34.46
N GLY A 287 14.40 -7.52 -34.66
CA GLY A 287 14.46 -6.77 -35.90
C GLY A 287 13.95 -5.33 -35.85
N ALA A 288 13.60 -4.80 -34.69
CA ALA A 288 13.19 -3.39 -34.50
C ALA A 288 14.27 -2.56 -33.78
N ALA A 289 15.55 -2.80 -34.08
CA ALA A 289 16.66 -1.95 -33.64
C ALA A 289 17.36 -1.33 -34.86
#